data_c8ae97942e8058cb8cb2d9c0724dbc76
#
_entry.id   c8ae97942e8058cb8cb2d9c0724dbc76
#
_cell.length_a   1.000
_cell.length_b   1.000
_cell.length_c   1.000
_cell.angle_alpha   90.00
_cell.angle_beta   90.00
_cell.angle_gamma   90.00
#
_symmetry.space_group_name_H-M   'P 1'
#
loop_
_entity.id
_entity.type
_entity.pdbx_description
1 polymer ?
#
loop_
_entity_poly.entity_id
_entity_poly.type
_entity_poly.pdbx_seq_one_letter_code
_entity_poly.pdbx_strand_id
1 'polypeptide(L)'
;MNSKEELTNINKTLQSFASVDAISNVLFSLLGGIGQIIIGLFSVAFISFFLIRERDLAHKFVELITPESYHDKVDVMTPQIKQVVTRYSFGVLFQITAIFILLALGMTFIGVKGAVVLALCAAVFNLIPYVGPLLGASLGILLSLGQLYAMGVSDPNLDIDLIQSLYWLLILYGGVQLLDNIVFQPIIFSNSVGAHPLEIFLVISIAGTFLGIGGMIVAVPFYSIARIVFNTAMKTIDE
;
A
#
# COMPACT_ATOMS: atom_id res chain seq x y z
N MET A 1 -34.75 -6.02 -30.28
CA MET A 1 -33.43 -5.35 -30.02
C MET A 1 -32.40 -6.45 -30.07
N ASN A 2 -31.39 -6.32 -30.93
CA ASN A 2 -30.68 -7.47 -31.53
C ASN A 2 -29.54 -7.93 -30.61
N SER A 3 -29.60 -9.15 -30.08
CA SER A 3 -28.56 -9.77 -29.24
C SER A 3 -27.15 -9.76 -29.88
N LYS A 4 -27.09 -9.66 -31.22
CA LYS A 4 -25.83 -9.49 -31.97
C LYS A 4 -25.20 -8.09 -31.79
N GLU A 5 -26.03 -7.04 -31.67
CA GLU A 5 -25.53 -5.68 -31.44
C GLU A 5 -25.01 -5.51 -30.00
N GLU A 6 -25.68 -6.12 -29.01
CA GLU A 6 -25.22 -6.13 -27.63
C GLU A 6 -23.91 -6.89 -27.50
N LEU A 7 -23.77 -8.07 -28.09
CA LEU A 7 -22.51 -8.83 -28.11
C LEU A 7 -21.38 -8.07 -28.82
N THR A 8 -21.69 -7.35 -29.92
CA THR A 8 -20.70 -6.54 -30.63
C THR A 8 -20.26 -5.32 -29.78
N ASN A 9 -21.18 -4.71 -29.06
CA ASN A 9 -20.88 -3.59 -28.16
C ASN A 9 -20.08 -4.05 -26.91
N ILE A 10 -20.44 -5.21 -26.34
CA ILE A 10 -19.68 -5.83 -25.27
C ILE A 10 -18.27 -6.17 -25.73
N ASN A 11 -18.11 -6.79 -26.90
CA ASN A 11 -16.79 -7.08 -27.45
C ASN A 11 -15.96 -5.82 -27.76
N LYS A 12 -16.58 -4.75 -28.28
CA LYS A 12 -15.88 -3.47 -28.48
C LYS A 12 -15.47 -2.83 -27.15
N THR A 13 -16.33 -2.90 -26.15
CA THR A 13 -16.03 -2.39 -24.82
C THR A 13 -14.91 -3.21 -24.16
N LEU A 14 -14.98 -4.54 -24.24
CA LEU A 14 -13.92 -5.41 -23.73
C LEU A 14 -12.59 -5.20 -24.48
N GLN A 15 -12.62 -5.02 -25.80
CA GLN A 15 -11.43 -4.70 -26.58
C GLN A 15 -10.87 -3.31 -26.27
N SER A 16 -11.71 -2.32 -25.94
CA SER A 16 -11.24 -0.99 -25.52
C SER A 16 -10.60 -1.01 -24.14
N PHE A 17 -11.09 -1.84 -23.23
CA PHE A 17 -10.45 -2.06 -21.92
C PHE A 17 -9.19 -2.94 -22.00
N ALA A 18 -9.16 -3.88 -22.96
CA ALA A 18 -8.02 -4.77 -23.18
C ALA A 18 -6.98 -4.19 -24.16
N SER A 19 -7.24 -3.03 -24.76
CA SER A 19 -6.28 -2.40 -25.65
C SER A 19 -5.01 -2.01 -24.89
N VAL A 20 -3.86 -2.27 -25.51
CA VAL A 20 -2.55 -1.86 -24.99
C VAL A 20 -2.54 -0.36 -24.67
N ASP A 21 -3.34 0.43 -25.38
CA ASP A 21 -3.50 1.87 -25.16
C ASP A 21 -4.24 2.20 -23.89
N ALA A 22 -5.27 1.45 -23.48
CA ALA A 22 -5.96 1.67 -22.21
C ALA A 22 -5.06 1.30 -21.03
N ILE A 23 -4.35 0.18 -21.13
CA ILE A 23 -3.36 -0.24 -20.14
C ILE A 23 -2.21 0.78 -20.08
N SER A 24 -1.72 1.23 -21.23
CA SER A 24 -0.70 2.27 -21.32
C SER A 24 -1.18 3.59 -20.71
N ASN A 25 -2.41 4.01 -20.99
CA ASN A 25 -2.98 5.23 -20.42
C ASN A 25 -3.18 5.14 -18.91
N VAL A 26 -3.59 4.00 -18.36
CA VAL A 26 -3.63 3.75 -16.92
C VAL A 26 -2.22 3.73 -16.35
N LEU A 27 -1.28 3.06 -16.99
CA LEU A 27 0.11 3.05 -16.60
C LEU A 27 0.73 4.46 -16.72
N PHE A 28 0.49 5.21 -17.81
CA PHE A 28 0.99 6.57 -17.96
C PHE A 28 0.30 7.56 -17.00
N SER A 29 -0.95 7.39 -16.63
CA SER A 29 -1.59 8.20 -15.60
C SER A 29 -1.04 7.88 -14.20
N LEU A 30 -0.73 6.62 -13.93
CA LEU A 30 0.00 6.19 -12.73
C LEU A 30 1.46 6.68 -12.78
N LEU A 31 2.10 6.63 -13.95
CA LEU A 31 3.46 7.12 -14.20
C LEU A 31 3.54 8.66 -14.32
N GLY A 32 2.46 9.33 -14.73
CA GLY A 32 2.37 10.80 -14.71
C GLY A 32 2.47 11.40 -13.30
N GLY A 33 2.17 10.60 -12.28
CA GLY A 33 2.50 10.89 -10.89
C GLY A 33 3.97 10.66 -10.52
N ILE A 34 4.78 10.03 -11.38
CA ILE A 34 6.19 9.70 -11.06
C ILE A 34 7.00 10.96 -10.74
N GLY A 35 6.78 12.05 -11.46
CA GLY A 35 7.46 13.31 -11.15
C GLY A 35 7.17 13.77 -9.72
N GLN A 36 5.92 13.69 -9.29
CA GLN A 36 5.52 14.04 -7.92
C GLN A 36 6.03 13.01 -6.90
N ILE A 37 6.04 11.73 -7.25
CA ILE A 37 6.61 10.67 -6.40
C ILE A 37 8.12 10.86 -6.23
N ILE A 38 8.84 11.15 -7.31
CA ILE A 38 10.30 11.41 -7.25
C ILE A 38 10.59 12.64 -6.40
N ILE A 39 9.87 13.74 -6.59
CA ILE A 39 10.02 14.94 -5.76
C ILE A 39 9.69 14.62 -4.30
N GLY A 40 8.62 13.87 -4.04
CA GLY A 40 8.23 13.43 -2.70
C GLY A 40 9.30 12.55 -2.06
N LEU A 41 9.81 11.55 -2.76
CA LEU A 41 10.90 10.69 -2.29
C LEU A 41 12.19 11.48 -2.05
N PHE A 42 12.54 12.38 -2.95
CA PHE A 42 13.70 13.25 -2.77
C PHE A 42 13.53 14.13 -1.53
N SER A 43 12.36 14.75 -1.35
CA SER A 43 12.06 15.60 -0.18
C SER A 43 12.14 14.80 1.12
N VAL A 44 11.55 13.60 1.15
CA VAL A 44 11.63 12.71 2.32
C VAL A 44 13.07 12.29 2.58
N ALA A 45 13.82 11.88 1.56
CA ALA A 45 15.23 11.49 1.70
C ALA A 45 16.09 12.68 2.18
N PHE A 46 15.86 13.86 1.62
CA PHE A 46 16.57 15.09 1.98
C PHE A 46 16.30 15.48 3.44
N ILE A 47 15.04 15.58 3.82
CA ILE A 47 14.65 15.91 5.21
C ILE A 47 15.19 14.86 6.19
N SER A 48 15.04 13.56 5.85
CA SER A 48 15.55 12.46 6.69
C SER A 48 17.06 12.52 6.85
N PHE A 49 17.79 12.84 5.78
CA PHE A 49 19.26 12.99 5.84
C PHE A 49 19.67 14.08 6.83
N PHE A 50 19.03 15.25 6.77
CA PHE A 50 19.36 16.34 7.71
C PHE A 50 18.95 16.01 9.14
N LEU A 51 17.79 15.39 9.35
CA LEU A 51 17.35 14.95 10.69
C LEU A 51 18.26 13.88 11.30
N ILE A 52 18.82 12.98 10.46
CA ILE A 52 19.78 11.97 10.94
C ILE A 52 21.16 12.61 11.23
N ARG A 53 21.58 13.53 10.39
CA ARG A 53 22.85 14.25 10.55
C ARG A 53 22.87 15.13 11.79
N GLU A 54 21.76 15.79 12.06
CA GLU A 54 21.61 16.69 13.19
C GLU A 54 20.65 16.09 14.23
N ARG A 55 21.15 15.06 14.95
CA ARG A 55 20.35 14.29 15.91
C ARG A 55 19.69 15.14 17.01
N ASP A 56 20.31 16.27 17.33
CA ASP A 56 19.82 17.18 18.37
C ASP A 56 18.71 18.12 17.86
N LEU A 57 18.57 18.32 16.54
CA LEU A 57 17.55 19.20 15.98
C LEU A 57 16.13 18.72 16.31
N ALA A 58 15.86 17.43 16.13
CA ALA A 58 14.54 16.89 16.39
C ALA A 58 14.20 16.99 17.90
N HIS A 59 15.18 16.71 18.77
CA HIS A 59 15.00 16.82 20.20
C HIS A 59 14.79 18.27 20.64
N LYS A 60 15.67 19.19 20.22
CA LYS A 60 15.52 20.63 20.48
C LYS A 60 14.21 21.21 19.96
N PHE A 61 13.74 20.73 18.79
CA PHE A 61 12.47 21.18 18.24
C PHE A 61 11.30 20.74 19.12
N VAL A 62 11.32 19.50 19.62
CA VAL A 62 10.29 19.00 20.54
C VAL A 62 10.34 19.74 21.88
N GLU A 63 11.53 19.97 22.44
CA GLU A 63 11.72 20.77 23.67
C GLU A 63 11.20 22.20 23.51
N LEU A 64 11.48 22.85 22.37
CA LEU A 64 11.05 24.22 22.09
C LEU A 64 9.53 24.41 22.11
N ILE A 65 8.77 23.38 21.64
CA ILE A 65 7.31 23.43 21.59
C ILE A 65 6.64 22.83 22.84
N THR A 66 7.43 22.20 23.71
CA THR A 66 6.92 21.53 24.91
C THR A 66 7.27 22.38 26.16
N PRO A 67 6.30 22.66 27.04
CA PRO A 67 6.58 23.33 28.31
C PRO A 67 7.60 22.56 29.15
N GLU A 68 8.45 23.26 29.91
CA GLU A 68 9.52 22.66 30.71
C GLU A 68 9.03 21.56 31.69
N SER A 69 7.79 21.72 32.21
CA SER A 69 7.17 20.72 33.12
C SER A 69 6.91 19.36 32.46
N TYR A 70 7.06 19.23 31.15
CA TYR A 70 6.82 17.99 30.38
C TYR A 70 8.10 17.40 29.77
N HIS A 71 9.27 18.00 29.96
CA HIS A 71 10.53 17.54 29.35
C HIS A 71 10.89 16.12 29.78
N ASP A 72 10.76 15.78 31.09
CA ASP A 72 10.99 14.42 31.59
C ASP A 72 10.10 13.38 30.89
N LYS A 73 8.89 13.77 30.52
CA LYS A 73 7.97 12.88 29.79
C LYS A 73 8.37 12.70 28.33
N VAL A 74 8.87 13.75 27.69
CA VAL A 74 9.42 13.68 26.33
C VAL A 74 10.56 12.68 26.29
N ASP A 75 11.44 12.69 27.28
CA ASP A 75 12.56 11.75 27.37
C ASP A 75 12.11 10.29 27.50
N VAL A 76 11.01 10.04 28.20
CA VAL A 76 10.42 8.70 28.33
C VAL A 76 9.70 8.27 27.05
N MET A 77 9.00 9.20 26.36
CA MET A 77 8.23 8.89 25.16
C MET A 77 9.10 8.72 23.92
N THR A 78 10.17 9.49 23.80
CA THR A 78 11.02 9.52 22.59
C THR A 78 11.53 8.14 22.18
N PRO A 79 12.10 7.29 23.07
CA PRO A 79 12.56 5.95 22.71
C PRO A 79 11.40 5.03 22.30
N GLN A 80 10.22 5.18 22.90
CA GLN A 80 9.05 4.39 22.56
C GLN A 80 8.54 4.75 21.15
N ILE A 81 8.43 6.05 20.86
CA ILE A 81 8.05 6.55 19.52
C ILE A 81 9.04 6.06 18.47
N LYS A 82 10.35 6.21 18.73
CA LYS A 82 11.40 5.74 17.85
C LYS A 82 11.26 4.24 17.57
N GLN A 83 11.03 3.43 18.58
CA GLN A 83 10.88 1.99 18.44
C GLN A 83 9.66 1.63 17.57
N VAL A 84 8.52 2.27 17.81
CA VAL A 84 7.28 2.02 17.06
C VAL A 84 7.44 2.43 15.60
N VAL A 85 7.94 3.65 15.33
CA VAL A 85 8.14 4.13 13.95
C VAL A 85 9.14 3.26 13.19
N THR A 86 10.25 2.90 13.84
CA THR A 86 11.26 2.05 13.22
C THR A 86 10.71 0.67 12.87
N ARG A 87 10.04 0.02 13.81
CA ARG A 87 9.42 -1.31 13.58
C ARG A 87 8.37 -1.26 12.48
N TYR A 88 7.51 -0.25 12.51
CA TYR A 88 6.49 -0.07 11.48
C TYR A 88 7.14 0.11 10.10
N SER A 89 8.12 1.01 9.97
CA SER A 89 8.77 1.29 8.70
C SER A 89 9.47 0.05 8.10
N PHE A 90 10.25 -0.67 8.92
CA PHE A 90 10.88 -1.91 8.45
C PHE A 90 9.87 -3.01 8.16
N GLY A 91 8.81 -3.13 8.97
CA GLY A 91 7.74 -4.09 8.74
C GLY A 91 7.02 -3.86 7.41
N VAL A 92 6.66 -2.60 7.13
CA VAL A 92 5.99 -2.21 5.88
C VAL A 92 6.91 -2.41 4.68
N LEU A 93 8.19 -2.05 4.76
CA LEU A 93 9.15 -2.30 3.68
C LEU A 93 9.30 -3.80 3.39
N PHE A 94 9.38 -4.61 4.43
CA PHE A 94 9.42 -6.07 4.28
C PHE A 94 8.14 -6.60 3.63
N GLN A 95 6.97 -6.16 4.10
CA GLN A 95 5.66 -6.55 3.57
C GLN A 95 5.53 -6.22 2.08
N ILE A 96 5.83 -4.97 1.68
CA ILE A 96 5.76 -4.55 0.27
C ILE A 96 6.69 -5.39 -0.59
N THR A 97 7.93 -5.60 -0.13
CA THR A 97 8.91 -6.40 -0.86
C THR A 97 8.46 -7.85 -1.01
N ALA A 98 7.95 -8.46 0.06
CA ALA A 98 7.47 -9.83 0.05
C ALA A 98 6.25 -10.00 -0.88
N ILE A 99 5.25 -9.12 -0.77
CA ILE A 99 4.06 -9.13 -1.63
C ILE A 99 4.45 -8.92 -3.10
N PHE A 100 5.33 -7.95 -3.37
CA PHE A 100 5.85 -7.71 -4.71
C PHE A 100 6.47 -8.97 -5.31
N ILE A 101 7.39 -9.61 -4.59
CA ILE A 101 8.08 -10.82 -5.05
C ILE A 101 7.08 -11.96 -5.29
N LEU A 102 6.18 -12.21 -4.34
CA LEU A 102 5.19 -13.28 -4.46
C LEU A 102 4.25 -13.09 -5.64
N LEU A 103 3.71 -11.88 -5.82
CA LEU A 103 2.84 -11.57 -6.94
C LEU A 103 3.59 -11.56 -8.28
N ALA A 104 4.80 -10.99 -8.34
CA ALA A 104 5.60 -10.96 -9.55
C ALA A 104 5.94 -12.36 -10.04
N LEU A 105 6.39 -13.24 -9.15
CA LEU A 105 6.68 -14.63 -9.47
C LEU A 105 5.40 -15.37 -9.89
N GLY A 106 4.34 -15.30 -9.07
CA GLY A 106 3.10 -16.00 -9.36
C GLY A 106 2.47 -15.57 -10.68
N MET A 107 2.36 -14.28 -10.96
CA MET A 107 1.83 -13.79 -12.25
C MET A 107 2.72 -14.14 -13.43
N THR A 108 4.05 -14.17 -13.24
CA THR A 108 4.98 -14.62 -14.29
C THR A 108 4.77 -16.10 -14.61
N PHE A 109 4.56 -16.97 -13.61
CA PHE A 109 4.24 -18.39 -13.82
C PHE A 109 2.89 -18.60 -14.52
N ILE A 110 1.92 -17.72 -14.28
CA ILE A 110 0.61 -17.74 -14.99
C ILE A 110 0.76 -17.27 -16.45
N GLY A 111 1.87 -16.63 -16.82
CA GLY A 111 2.13 -16.14 -18.17
C GLY A 111 1.65 -14.69 -18.39
N VAL A 112 1.40 -13.92 -17.34
CA VAL A 112 0.99 -12.51 -17.46
C VAL A 112 2.17 -11.67 -17.95
N LYS A 113 2.01 -10.99 -19.09
CA LYS A 113 3.00 -10.02 -19.57
C LYS A 113 2.99 -8.78 -18.66
N GLY A 114 4.17 -8.28 -18.29
CA GLY A 114 4.26 -7.12 -17.38
C GLY A 114 3.91 -7.45 -15.92
N ALA A 115 3.95 -8.72 -15.52
CA ALA A 115 3.72 -9.20 -14.16
C ALA A 115 4.46 -8.36 -13.09
N VAL A 116 5.72 -7.99 -13.37
CA VAL A 116 6.54 -7.17 -12.46
C VAL A 116 5.90 -5.80 -12.18
N VAL A 117 5.38 -5.14 -13.21
CA VAL A 117 4.75 -3.81 -13.06
C VAL A 117 3.44 -3.93 -12.30
N LEU A 118 2.60 -4.92 -12.65
CA LEU A 118 1.33 -5.15 -11.96
C LEU A 118 1.54 -5.54 -10.50
N ALA A 119 2.54 -6.39 -10.22
CA ALA A 119 2.92 -6.76 -8.87
C ALA A 119 3.42 -5.57 -8.05
N LEU A 120 4.23 -4.69 -8.66
CA LEU A 120 4.70 -3.49 -8.01
C LEU A 120 3.53 -2.55 -7.66
N CYS A 121 2.61 -2.33 -8.60
CA CYS A 121 1.41 -1.55 -8.35
C CYS A 121 0.57 -2.14 -7.21
N ALA A 122 0.32 -3.45 -7.22
CA ALA A 122 -0.45 -4.11 -6.17
C ALA A 122 0.24 -4.03 -4.80
N ALA A 123 1.57 -4.20 -4.74
CA ALA A 123 2.35 -4.08 -3.52
C ALA A 123 2.35 -2.63 -2.97
N VAL A 124 2.41 -1.63 -3.85
CA VAL A 124 2.31 -0.22 -3.45
C VAL A 124 0.91 0.12 -2.94
N PHE A 125 -0.16 -0.37 -3.58
CA PHE A 125 -1.51 -0.21 -3.04
C PHE A 125 -1.63 -0.83 -1.64
N ASN A 126 -0.97 -1.94 -1.38
CA ASN A 126 -0.99 -2.62 -0.08
C ASN A 126 -0.41 -1.80 1.08
N LEU A 127 0.24 -0.64 0.80
CA LEU A 127 0.59 0.36 1.81
C LEU A 127 -0.62 0.90 2.58
N ILE A 128 -1.80 0.86 1.96
CA ILE A 128 -3.05 1.33 2.58
C ILE A 128 -3.76 0.09 3.14
N PRO A 129 -3.77 -0.11 4.46
CA PRO A 129 -4.43 -1.28 5.06
C PRO A 129 -5.90 -1.39 4.65
N TYR A 130 -6.37 -2.61 4.43
CA TYR A 130 -7.74 -2.98 4.02
C TYR A 130 -8.14 -2.55 2.61
N VAL A 131 -7.94 -1.29 2.24
CA VAL A 131 -8.34 -0.72 0.93
C VAL A 131 -7.36 -1.14 -0.16
N GLY A 132 -6.07 -1.09 0.15
CA GLY A 132 -5.00 -1.40 -0.79
C GLY A 132 -5.04 -2.80 -1.35
N PRO A 133 -5.14 -3.84 -0.51
CA PRO A 133 -5.28 -5.22 -0.97
C PRO A 133 -6.46 -5.42 -1.91
N LEU A 134 -7.62 -4.82 -1.59
CA LEU A 134 -8.81 -4.93 -2.42
C LEU A 134 -8.63 -4.26 -3.79
N LEU A 135 -8.07 -3.05 -3.82
CA LEU A 135 -7.75 -2.35 -5.06
C LEU A 135 -6.66 -3.08 -5.86
N GLY A 136 -5.60 -3.52 -5.20
CA GLY A 136 -4.50 -4.24 -5.83
C GLY A 136 -4.95 -5.56 -6.46
N ALA A 137 -5.78 -6.34 -5.77
CA ALA A 137 -6.31 -7.60 -6.28
C ALA A 137 -7.30 -7.36 -7.42
N SER A 138 -8.27 -6.46 -7.27
CA SER A 138 -9.28 -6.20 -8.30
C SER A 138 -8.67 -5.68 -9.59
N LEU A 139 -7.81 -4.67 -9.52
CA LEU A 139 -7.13 -4.11 -10.68
C LEU A 139 -6.11 -5.10 -11.26
N GLY A 140 -5.34 -5.77 -10.40
CA GLY A 140 -4.35 -6.74 -10.83
C GLY A 140 -4.95 -7.93 -11.57
N ILE A 141 -6.03 -8.51 -11.07
CA ILE A 141 -6.74 -9.60 -11.74
C ILE A 141 -7.37 -9.12 -13.05
N LEU A 142 -8.08 -7.98 -13.03
CA LEU A 142 -8.73 -7.43 -14.20
C LEU A 142 -7.73 -7.15 -15.34
N LEU A 143 -6.63 -6.47 -15.03
CA LEU A 143 -5.60 -6.13 -16.01
C LEU A 143 -4.85 -7.37 -16.51
N SER A 144 -4.57 -8.34 -15.64
CA SER A 144 -3.93 -9.61 -16.03
C SER A 144 -4.81 -10.41 -16.99
N LEU A 145 -6.10 -10.53 -16.71
CA LEU A 145 -7.04 -11.22 -17.59
C LEU A 145 -7.21 -10.50 -18.93
N GLY A 146 -7.28 -9.16 -18.89
CA GLY A 146 -7.34 -8.37 -20.13
C GLY A 146 -6.11 -8.59 -21.03
N GLN A 147 -4.93 -8.66 -20.44
CA GLN A 147 -3.70 -8.96 -21.20
C GLN A 147 -3.69 -10.39 -21.76
N LEU A 148 -4.06 -11.38 -20.95
CA LEU A 148 -4.13 -12.78 -21.41
C LEU A 148 -5.14 -12.95 -22.54
N TYR A 149 -6.31 -12.30 -22.44
CA TYR A 149 -7.31 -12.28 -23.51
C TYR A 149 -6.75 -11.66 -24.78
N ALA A 150 -6.11 -10.50 -24.69
CA ALA A 150 -5.51 -9.83 -25.84
C ALA A 150 -4.41 -10.67 -26.51
N MET A 151 -3.64 -11.42 -25.73
CA MET A 151 -2.64 -12.36 -26.25
C MET A 151 -3.28 -13.51 -27.01
N GLY A 152 -4.32 -14.15 -26.48
CA GLY A 152 -5.03 -15.24 -27.15
C GLY A 152 -5.72 -14.80 -28.43
N VAL A 153 -6.22 -13.56 -28.50
CA VAL A 153 -6.79 -12.98 -29.74
C VAL A 153 -5.71 -12.69 -30.77
N SER A 154 -4.53 -12.23 -30.32
CA SER A 154 -3.42 -11.85 -31.22
C SER A 154 -2.67 -13.06 -31.79
N ASP A 155 -2.61 -14.15 -31.05
CA ASP A 155 -1.98 -15.41 -31.48
C ASP A 155 -2.90 -16.60 -31.14
N PRO A 156 -3.71 -17.05 -32.14
CA PRO A 156 -4.62 -18.19 -31.95
C PRO A 156 -3.91 -19.53 -31.64
N ASN A 157 -2.61 -19.61 -31.84
CA ASN A 157 -1.84 -20.82 -31.48
C ASN A 157 -1.51 -20.88 -29.98
N LEU A 158 -1.69 -19.79 -29.27
CA LEU A 158 -1.58 -19.77 -27.80
C LEU A 158 -2.90 -20.30 -27.22
N ASP A 159 -2.85 -21.50 -26.68
CA ASP A 159 -3.99 -22.11 -25.97
C ASP A 159 -4.11 -21.48 -24.56
N ILE A 160 -4.71 -20.29 -24.51
CA ILE A 160 -4.93 -19.55 -23.26
C ILE A 160 -6.33 -19.83 -22.75
N ASP A 161 -6.43 -20.65 -21.71
CA ASP A 161 -7.67 -20.85 -20.96
C ASP A 161 -7.83 -19.70 -19.92
N LEU A 162 -8.72 -18.75 -20.25
CA LEU A 162 -9.01 -17.61 -19.38
C LEU A 162 -9.66 -18.01 -18.07
N ILE A 163 -10.46 -19.08 -18.06
CA ILE A 163 -11.12 -19.55 -16.83
C ILE A 163 -10.07 -20.14 -15.91
N GLN A 164 -9.17 -20.94 -16.42
CA GLN A 164 -8.05 -21.50 -15.68
C GLN A 164 -7.12 -20.40 -15.17
N SER A 165 -6.82 -19.40 -16.00
CA SER A 165 -6.00 -18.24 -15.62
C SER A 165 -6.65 -17.41 -14.51
N LEU A 166 -7.95 -17.15 -14.59
CA LEU A 166 -8.71 -16.49 -13.52
C LEU A 166 -8.62 -17.28 -12.21
N TYR A 167 -8.76 -18.60 -12.27
CA TYR A 167 -8.66 -19.46 -11.08
C TYR A 167 -7.29 -19.34 -10.41
N TRP A 168 -6.21 -19.40 -11.20
CA TRP A 168 -4.85 -19.24 -10.67
C TRP A 168 -4.58 -17.85 -10.13
N LEU A 169 -5.11 -16.79 -10.76
CA LEU A 169 -5.00 -15.43 -10.25
C LEU A 169 -5.74 -15.26 -8.92
N LEU A 170 -6.95 -15.81 -8.79
CA LEU A 170 -7.71 -15.78 -7.54
C LEU A 170 -6.99 -16.53 -6.41
N ILE A 171 -6.41 -17.69 -6.70
CA ILE A 171 -5.61 -18.45 -5.72
C ILE A 171 -4.36 -17.66 -5.33
N LEU A 172 -3.66 -17.06 -6.30
CA LEU A 172 -2.46 -16.28 -6.05
C LEU A 172 -2.74 -15.06 -5.16
N TYR A 173 -3.68 -14.21 -5.58
CA TYR A 173 -4.03 -13.00 -4.81
C TYR A 173 -4.66 -13.37 -3.47
N GLY A 174 -5.54 -14.37 -3.42
CA GLY A 174 -6.13 -14.86 -2.19
C GLY A 174 -5.09 -15.47 -1.23
N GLY A 175 -4.16 -16.26 -1.74
CA GLY A 175 -3.07 -16.83 -0.97
C GLY A 175 -2.12 -15.79 -0.41
N VAL A 176 -1.71 -14.81 -1.23
CA VAL A 176 -0.88 -13.69 -0.79
C VAL A 176 -1.61 -12.84 0.25
N GLN A 177 -2.92 -12.61 0.08
CA GLN A 177 -3.73 -11.86 1.05
C GLN A 177 -3.90 -12.61 2.37
N LEU A 178 -4.08 -13.93 2.34
CA LEU A 178 -4.10 -14.75 3.56
C LEU A 178 -2.76 -14.67 4.30
N LEU A 179 -1.65 -14.78 3.56
CA LEU A 179 -0.31 -14.63 4.13
C LEU A 179 -0.12 -13.24 4.76
N ASP A 180 -0.59 -12.20 4.07
CA ASP A 180 -0.54 -10.84 4.59
C ASP A 180 -1.30 -10.71 5.91
N ASN A 181 -2.54 -11.18 5.94
CA ASN A 181 -3.42 -11.07 7.11
C ASN A 181 -2.94 -11.92 8.31
N ILE A 182 -2.38 -13.11 8.05
CA ILE A 182 -2.01 -14.06 9.11
C ILE A 182 -0.58 -13.84 9.59
N VAL A 183 0.33 -13.39 8.71
CA VAL A 183 1.76 -13.29 9.02
C VAL A 183 2.22 -11.84 9.07
N PHE A 184 2.08 -11.08 7.97
CA PHE A 184 2.70 -9.75 7.88
C PHE A 184 2.01 -8.74 8.77
N GLN A 185 0.69 -8.63 8.71
CA GLN A 185 -0.06 -7.68 9.52
C GLN A 185 0.14 -7.89 11.03
N PRO A 186 0.05 -9.11 11.59
CA PRO A 186 0.36 -9.32 13.00
C PRO A 186 1.80 -8.93 13.38
N ILE A 187 2.79 -9.24 12.54
CA ILE A 187 4.19 -8.88 12.81
C ILE A 187 4.36 -7.35 12.87
N ILE A 188 3.68 -6.63 11.99
CA ILE A 188 3.78 -5.17 11.88
C ILE A 188 2.99 -4.48 12.99
N PHE A 189 1.77 -4.95 13.27
CA PHE A 189 0.84 -4.26 14.16
C PHE A 189 0.82 -4.80 15.61
N SER A 190 1.20 -6.07 15.87
CA SER A 190 0.96 -6.72 17.17
C SER A 190 1.69 -6.09 18.35
N ASN A 191 2.85 -5.49 18.13
CA ASN A 191 3.66 -4.86 19.19
C ASN A 191 3.67 -3.31 19.12
N SER A 192 3.05 -2.73 18.08
CA SER A 192 3.20 -1.31 17.83
C SER A 192 1.97 -0.51 18.22
N VAL A 193 0.78 -1.06 18.11
CA VAL A 193 -0.43 -0.23 18.19
C VAL A 193 -1.41 -0.69 19.27
N GLY A 194 -1.55 -1.98 19.57
CA GLY A 194 -2.54 -2.51 20.52
C GLY A 194 -3.98 -1.97 20.25
N ALA A 195 -4.23 -1.48 19.04
CA ALA A 195 -5.47 -0.84 18.65
C ALA A 195 -6.45 -1.84 18.07
N HIS A 196 -7.73 -1.58 18.25
CA HIS A 196 -8.76 -2.37 17.60
C HIS A 196 -8.74 -2.10 16.07
N PRO A 197 -8.95 -3.10 15.21
CA PRO A 197 -8.97 -2.92 13.74
C PRO A 197 -9.89 -1.79 13.27
N LEU A 198 -11.03 -1.59 13.94
CA LEU A 198 -11.98 -0.51 13.66
C LEU A 198 -11.35 0.88 13.89
N GLU A 199 -10.54 1.05 14.95
CA GLU A 199 -9.86 2.32 15.22
C GLU A 199 -8.90 2.66 14.08
N ILE A 200 -8.11 1.68 13.65
CA ILE A 200 -7.18 1.83 12.54
C ILE A 200 -7.93 2.20 11.25
N PHE A 201 -9.04 1.50 10.96
CA PHE A 201 -9.85 1.80 9.78
C PHE A 201 -10.41 3.23 9.82
N LEU A 202 -10.93 3.67 10.97
CA LEU A 202 -11.45 5.03 11.14
C LEU A 202 -10.35 6.08 10.95
N VAL A 203 -9.19 5.88 11.55
CA VAL A 203 -8.05 6.80 11.43
C VAL A 203 -7.57 6.91 9.97
N ILE A 204 -7.47 5.77 9.27
CA ILE A 204 -7.11 5.76 7.85
C ILE A 204 -8.16 6.50 7.01
N SER A 205 -9.45 6.28 7.28
CA SER A 205 -10.55 6.93 6.56
C SER A 205 -10.54 8.45 6.76
N ILE A 206 -10.36 8.89 8.00
CA ILE A 206 -10.26 10.31 8.34
C ILE A 206 -9.02 10.93 7.67
N ALA A 207 -7.85 10.32 7.84
CA ALA A 207 -6.60 10.81 7.24
C ALA A 207 -6.69 10.85 5.70
N GLY A 208 -7.35 9.85 5.11
CA GLY A 208 -7.60 9.82 3.67
C GLY A 208 -8.48 10.96 3.17
N THR A 209 -9.49 11.34 3.96
CA THR A 209 -10.39 12.45 3.61
C THR A 209 -9.66 13.80 3.61
N PHE A 210 -8.75 14.03 4.55
CA PHE A 210 -8.05 15.32 4.68
C PHE A 210 -6.76 15.40 3.87
N LEU A 211 -5.99 14.33 3.79
CA LEU A 211 -4.64 14.30 3.23
C LEU A 211 -4.49 13.34 2.04
N GLY A 212 -5.59 12.73 1.60
CA GLY A 212 -5.58 11.77 0.49
C GLY A 212 -4.76 10.51 0.79
N ILE A 213 -4.19 9.91 -0.26
CA ILE A 213 -3.41 8.67 -0.18
C ILE A 213 -2.21 8.80 0.77
N GLY A 214 -1.51 9.94 0.74
CA GLY A 214 -0.40 10.21 1.66
C GLY A 214 -0.82 10.14 3.13
N GLY A 215 -1.99 10.71 3.45
CA GLY A 215 -2.58 10.65 4.78
C GLY A 215 -2.89 9.21 5.21
N MET A 216 -3.45 8.39 4.32
CA MET A 216 -3.74 6.98 4.62
C MET A 216 -2.47 6.20 4.98
N ILE A 217 -1.36 6.43 4.28
CA ILE A 217 -0.08 5.74 4.51
C ILE A 217 0.52 6.09 5.88
N VAL A 218 0.48 7.39 6.26
CA VAL A 218 1.05 7.84 7.52
C VAL A 218 0.08 7.74 8.71
N ALA A 219 -1.18 7.39 8.47
CA ALA A 219 -2.23 7.34 9.48
C ALA A 219 -1.88 6.42 10.66
N VAL A 220 -1.36 5.23 10.37
CA VAL A 220 -1.04 4.22 11.39
C VAL A 220 0.11 4.64 12.31
N PRO A 221 1.29 5.05 11.80
CA PRO A 221 2.35 5.55 12.68
C PRO A 221 1.94 6.81 13.45
N PHE A 222 1.18 7.71 12.83
CA PHE A 222 0.68 8.90 13.50
C PHE A 222 -0.26 8.54 14.66
N TYR A 223 -1.21 7.64 14.43
CA TYR A 223 -2.09 7.13 15.50
C TYR A 223 -1.30 6.49 16.64
N SER A 224 -0.28 5.70 16.32
CA SER A 224 0.57 5.04 17.32
C SER A 224 1.31 6.06 18.18
N ILE A 225 1.85 7.12 17.57
CA ILE A 225 2.50 8.22 18.28
C ILE A 225 1.50 8.95 19.17
N ALA A 226 0.35 9.33 18.63
CA ALA A 226 -0.70 10.02 19.39
C ALA A 226 -1.16 9.22 20.61
N ARG A 227 -1.29 7.89 20.47
CA ARG A 227 -1.64 6.99 21.56
C ARG A 227 -0.57 6.92 22.65
N ILE A 228 0.72 6.86 22.28
CA ILE A 228 1.83 6.90 23.24
C ILE A 228 1.77 8.20 24.06
N VAL A 229 1.64 9.33 23.36
CA VAL A 229 1.55 10.64 23.98
C VAL A 229 0.36 10.72 24.94
N PHE A 230 -0.81 10.30 24.49
CA PHE A 230 -2.03 10.31 25.28
C PHE A 230 -1.91 9.42 26.54
N ASN A 231 -1.45 8.18 26.37
CA ASN A 231 -1.31 7.24 27.49
C ASN A 231 -0.29 7.74 28.54
N THR A 232 0.81 8.36 28.11
CA THR A 232 1.81 8.90 29.02
C THR A 232 1.28 10.15 29.73
N ALA A 233 0.50 10.99 29.03
CA ALA A 233 -0.13 12.15 29.65
C ALA A 233 -1.19 11.76 30.71
N MET A 234 -2.01 10.74 30.42
CA MET A 234 -3.07 10.29 31.35
C MET A 234 -2.53 9.63 32.61
N LYS A 235 -1.45 8.84 32.54
CA LYS A 235 -0.84 8.19 33.71
C LYS A 235 -0.39 9.19 34.79
N THR A 236 -0.19 10.42 34.42
CA THR A 236 0.25 11.48 35.34
C THR A 236 -0.92 12.21 36.04
N ILE A 237 -2.14 12.01 35.60
CA ILE A 237 -3.33 12.59 36.22
C ILE A 237 -3.78 11.70 37.41
N ASP A 238 -3.37 10.43 37.37
CA ASP A 238 -3.73 9.41 38.38
C ASP A 238 -2.67 9.28 39.53
N GLU A 239 -1.51 9.95 39.38
CA GLU A 239 -0.47 10.10 40.42
C GLU A 239 -0.52 11.50 41.08
#